data_0aa20a34dde69301f08f98b42d84699c
#
_entry.id   0aa20a34dde69301f08f98b42d84699c
#
_cell.length_a   1.000
_cell.length_b   1.000
_cell.length_c   1.000
_cell.angle_alpha   90.00
_cell.angle_beta   90.00
_cell.angle_gamma   90.00
#
_symmetry.space_group_name_H-M   'P 1'
#
loop_
_entity.id
_entity.type
_entity.pdbx_description
1 polymer ?
#
loop_
_entity_poly.entity_id
_entity_poly.type
_entity_poly.pdbx_seq_one_letter_code
_entity_poly.pdbx_strand_id
1 'polypeptide(L)'
;MPAKYLIIARELEQQLRRGQGEKLPTESFLCREFGVSRQTVRSALGILEEKGLIFRRQGSGSYPTQAALGASRQIAVVLADKAEYLSPALLRDMGRAASQAGCSLTCLETGGSREREAEALAMLLRQSPAGIILEPITDVLGCFQEELLHRIQSSGIPLVYLGGRYGTEAPAVLPEDGQGAGLLLSRLSAAGHSRVAGILKWDNSRGINRFRELCRGARELNLCFEEENCLWYSQQDRLRLLEGDEELFRRFQERFRQDCTAVVCFNDEIGYRLQRYLRSIHAPMSVLSFEGSYLALSRDTALTTLTPAEEHPGAAAVRLILRQMDGQPAQDILLPWRLYTQKSG
;
A
#
# COMPACT_ATOMS: atom_id res chain seq x y z
N MET A 1 18.58 -3.71 28.58
CA MET A 1 17.59 -4.79 28.36
C MET A 1 16.28 -4.40 29.02
N PRO A 2 15.13 -4.53 28.34
CA PRO A 2 13.85 -4.24 28.95
C PRO A 2 13.61 -5.16 30.17
N ALA A 3 12.92 -4.64 31.18
CA ALA A 3 12.63 -5.41 32.38
C ALA A 3 11.79 -6.66 32.06
N LYS A 4 12.11 -7.81 32.65
CA LYS A 4 11.45 -9.11 32.32
C LYS A 4 9.92 -9.05 32.38
N TYR A 5 9.35 -8.27 33.31
CA TYR A 5 7.89 -8.13 33.42
C TYR A 5 7.25 -7.41 32.22
N LEU A 6 7.97 -6.51 31.53
CA LEU A 6 7.50 -5.87 30.29
C LEU A 6 7.44 -6.84 29.12
N ILE A 7 8.42 -7.75 29.04
CA ILE A 7 8.46 -8.80 28.00
C ILE A 7 7.27 -9.73 28.19
N ILE A 8 7.04 -10.19 29.45
CA ILE A 8 5.91 -11.08 29.78
C ILE A 8 4.56 -10.41 29.50
N ALA A 9 4.42 -9.13 29.93
CA ALA A 9 3.19 -8.39 29.69
C ALA A 9 2.89 -8.29 28.17
N ARG A 10 3.91 -8.04 27.36
CA ARG A 10 3.78 -7.94 25.90
C ARG A 10 3.39 -9.28 25.27
N GLU A 11 3.97 -10.38 25.72
CA GLU A 11 3.66 -11.70 25.21
C GLU A 11 2.25 -12.14 25.56
N LEU A 12 1.83 -11.93 26.79
CA LEU A 12 0.46 -12.17 27.24
C LEU A 12 -0.54 -11.26 26.51
N GLU A 13 -0.21 -10.01 26.27
CA GLU A 13 -1.03 -9.09 25.46
C GLU A 13 -1.21 -9.62 24.05
N GLN A 14 -0.16 -10.14 23.42
CA GLN A 14 -0.27 -10.77 22.08
C GLN A 14 -1.14 -12.03 22.10
N GLN A 15 -1.02 -12.88 23.12
CA GLN A 15 -1.88 -14.06 23.26
C GLN A 15 -3.36 -13.68 23.43
N LEU A 16 -3.65 -12.66 24.24
CA LEU A 16 -5.00 -12.12 24.39
C LEU A 16 -5.57 -11.59 23.07
N ARG A 17 -4.76 -10.82 22.33
CA ARG A 17 -5.13 -10.30 20.99
C ARG A 17 -5.39 -11.39 19.94
N ARG A 18 -4.77 -12.58 20.11
CA ARG A 18 -5.02 -13.77 19.27
C ARG A 18 -6.32 -14.49 19.61
N GLY A 19 -7.05 -14.03 20.64
CA GLY A 19 -8.29 -14.66 21.08
C GLY A 19 -8.10 -16.05 21.69
N GLN A 20 -6.90 -16.36 22.18
CA GLN A 20 -6.59 -17.66 22.78
C GLN A 20 -6.98 -17.65 24.27
N GLY A 21 -8.12 -18.26 24.57
CA GLY A 21 -8.53 -18.68 25.92
C GLY A 21 -9.50 -17.75 26.63
N GLU A 22 -10.50 -18.35 27.26
CA GLU A 22 -11.47 -17.66 28.14
C GLU A 22 -10.87 -17.24 29.48
N LYS A 23 -9.65 -17.70 29.82
CA LYS A 23 -8.96 -17.46 31.08
C LYS A 23 -7.44 -17.50 30.87
N LEU A 24 -6.71 -16.55 31.50
CA LEU A 24 -5.26 -16.56 31.46
C LEU A 24 -4.68 -17.75 32.25
N PRO A 25 -3.47 -18.25 31.88
CA PRO A 25 -2.77 -19.23 32.67
C PRO A 25 -2.54 -18.74 34.11
N THR A 26 -2.46 -19.67 35.07
CA THR A 26 -2.24 -19.32 36.48
C THR A 26 -0.90 -18.65 36.72
N GLU A 27 -0.77 -17.80 37.75
CA GLU A 27 0.50 -17.17 38.13
C GLU A 27 1.63 -18.24 38.29
N SER A 28 1.30 -19.41 38.87
CA SER A 28 2.26 -20.49 39.06
C SER A 28 2.69 -21.15 37.76
N PHE A 29 1.82 -21.22 36.78
CA PHE A 29 2.15 -21.71 35.43
C PHE A 29 3.07 -20.70 34.72
N LEU A 30 2.72 -19.41 34.72
CA LEU A 30 3.53 -18.35 34.12
C LEU A 30 4.92 -18.23 34.76
N CYS A 31 5.03 -18.41 36.10
CA CYS A 31 6.32 -18.44 36.76
C CYS A 31 7.23 -19.55 36.22
N ARG A 32 6.67 -20.73 35.94
CA ARG A 32 7.43 -21.88 35.40
C ARG A 32 7.78 -21.67 33.93
N GLU A 33 6.83 -21.21 33.15
CA GLU A 33 6.99 -20.99 31.71
C GLU A 33 8.07 -19.94 31.41
N PHE A 34 8.04 -18.82 32.12
CA PHE A 34 8.98 -17.71 31.91
C PHE A 34 10.22 -17.74 32.80
N GLY A 35 10.34 -18.68 33.70
CA GLY A 35 11.48 -18.79 34.63
C GLY A 35 11.66 -17.55 35.49
N VAL A 36 10.57 -17.00 36.06
CA VAL A 36 10.56 -15.74 36.83
C VAL A 36 9.82 -15.87 38.18
N SER A 37 10.05 -14.87 39.07
CA SER A 37 9.37 -14.82 40.35
C SER A 37 7.88 -14.47 40.21
N ARG A 38 7.08 -14.84 41.22
CA ARG A 38 5.65 -14.46 41.31
C ARG A 38 5.45 -12.95 41.25
N GLN A 39 6.36 -12.18 41.82
CA GLN A 39 6.31 -10.71 41.81
C GLN A 39 6.44 -10.17 40.39
N THR A 40 7.36 -10.75 39.60
CA THR A 40 7.54 -10.35 38.20
C THR A 40 6.29 -10.64 37.37
N VAL A 41 5.66 -11.82 37.57
CA VAL A 41 4.39 -12.17 36.90
C VAL A 41 3.26 -11.22 37.31
N ARG A 42 3.14 -10.90 38.61
CA ARG A 42 2.14 -9.95 39.13
C ARG A 42 2.31 -8.55 38.54
N SER A 43 3.54 -8.09 38.40
CA SER A 43 3.83 -6.80 37.76
C SER A 43 3.41 -6.82 36.28
N ALA A 44 3.68 -7.91 35.56
CA ALA A 44 3.23 -8.07 34.17
C ALA A 44 1.70 -8.07 34.06
N LEU A 45 1.01 -8.83 34.89
CA LEU A 45 -0.45 -8.86 34.93
C LEU A 45 -1.05 -7.52 35.39
N GLY A 46 -0.39 -6.78 36.29
CA GLY A 46 -0.78 -5.41 36.69
C GLY A 46 -0.84 -4.44 35.50
N ILE A 47 0.18 -4.50 34.63
CA ILE A 47 0.19 -3.67 33.41
C ILE A 47 -1.00 -4.01 32.49
N LEU A 48 -1.33 -5.29 32.33
CA LEU A 48 -2.47 -5.69 31.50
C LEU A 48 -3.81 -5.25 32.13
N GLU A 49 -3.90 -5.26 33.44
CA GLU A 49 -5.07 -4.78 34.18
C GLU A 49 -5.22 -3.25 34.08
N GLU A 50 -4.13 -2.50 34.24
CA GLU A 50 -4.09 -1.04 34.03
C GLU A 50 -4.45 -0.64 32.59
N LYS A 51 -4.07 -1.45 31.61
CA LYS A 51 -4.49 -1.31 30.20
C LYS A 51 -5.94 -1.71 29.94
N GLY A 52 -6.66 -2.21 30.95
CA GLY A 52 -8.03 -2.69 30.80
C GLY A 52 -8.18 -3.97 29.95
N LEU A 53 -7.09 -4.71 29.72
CA LEU A 53 -7.09 -5.93 28.91
C LEU A 53 -7.52 -7.16 29.69
N ILE A 54 -7.30 -7.16 31.02
CA ILE A 54 -7.72 -8.24 31.90
C ILE A 54 -8.41 -7.67 33.13
N PHE A 55 -9.16 -8.51 33.80
CA PHE A 55 -9.65 -8.28 35.15
C PHE A 55 -9.38 -9.50 36.03
N ARG A 56 -9.17 -9.27 37.33
CA ARG A 56 -8.90 -10.34 38.30
C ARG A 56 -10.14 -10.64 39.10
N ARG A 57 -10.43 -11.95 39.25
CA ARG A 57 -11.43 -12.43 40.22
C ARG A 57 -10.69 -13.09 41.35
N GLN A 58 -10.94 -12.59 42.59
CA GLN A 58 -10.31 -13.11 43.80
C GLN A 58 -10.58 -14.61 43.94
N GLY A 59 -9.52 -15.40 44.10
CA GLY A 59 -9.61 -16.88 44.19
C GLY A 59 -9.84 -17.62 42.88
N SER A 60 -10.16 -16.92 41.76
CA SER A 60 -10.52 -17.56 40.49
C SER A 60 -9.47 -17.35 39.38
N GLY A 61 -8.68 -16.27 39.43
CA GLY A 61 -7.61 -15.97 38.45
C GLY A 61 -7.87 -14.73 37.64
N SER A 62 -7.09 -14.57 36.54
CA SER A 62 -7.17 -13.43 35.62
C SER A 62 -7.94 -13.84 34.36
N TYR A 63 -8.83 -12.97 33.92
CA TYR A 63 -9.71 -13.18 32.78
C TYR A 63 -9.55 -12.02 31.79
N PRO A 64 -9.61 -12.29 30.48
CA PRO A 64 -9.68 -11.23 29.50
C PRO A 64 -10.94 -10.38 29.71
N THR A 65 -10.82 -9.07 29.53
CA THR A 65 -12.01 -8.21 29.42
C THR A 65 -12.72 -8.44 28.07
N GLN A 66 -13.99 -8.04 27.97
CA GLN A 66 -14.64 -8.01 26.67
C GLN A 66 -13.90 -7.10 25.66
N ALA A 67 -13.25 -6.06 26.12
CA ALA A 67 -12.37 -5.24 25.31
C ALA A 67 -11.12 -6.00 24.81
N ALA A 68 -10.61 -6.95 25.59
CA ALA A 68 -9.49 -7.81 25.16
C ALA A 68 -9.96 -8.98 24.28
N LEU A 69 -11.11 -9.56 24.57
CA LEU A 69 -11.77 -10.60 23.76
C LEU A 69 -12.44 -10.03 22.51
N GLY A 70 -12.86 -8.77 22.58
CA GLY A 70 -13.37 -7.95 21.50
C GLY A 70 -12.39 -6.90 21.01
N ALA A 71 -11.10 -6.96 21.43
CA ALA A 71 -10.02 -6.32 20.66
C ALA A 71 -10.14 -6.93 19.27
N SER A 72 -11.05 -6.32 18.52
CA SER A 72 -11.37 -6.71 17.18
C SER A 72 -10.03 -6.88 16.50
N ARG A 73 -9.81 -8.00 15.84
CA ARG A 73 -8.69 -8.17 14.91
C ARG A 73 -8.87 -7.11 13.82
N GLN A 74 -8.87 -5.84 14.25
CA GLN A 74 -9.10 -4.69 13.40
C GLN A 74 -7.81 -4.30 12.72
N ILE A 75 -7.79 -4.41 11.41
CA ILE A 75 -6.71 -3.91 10.57
C ILE A 75 -7.10 -2.49 10.15
N ALA A 76 -6.24 -1.53 10.44
CA ALA A 76 -6.40 -0.16 9.96
C ALA A 76 -5.71 -0.02 8.60
N VAL A 77 -6.40 0.62 7.67
CA VAL A 77 -5.88 0.95 6.33
C VAL A 77 -5.85 2.47 6.21
N VAL A 78 -4.69 3.02 5.89
CA VAL A 78 -4.49 4.46 5.65
C VAL A 78 -4.24 4.66 4.18
N LEU A 79 -5.14 5.36 3.48
CA LEU A 79 -5.09 5.64 2.05
C LEU A 79 -5.14 7.14 1.80
N ALA A 80 -4.64 7.56 0.64
CA ALA A 80 -4.72 8.94 0.21
C ALA A 80 -6.16 9.37 -0.07
N ASP A 81 -6.91 8.59 -0.85
CA ASP A 81 -8.28 8.91 -1.26
C ASP A 81 -9.07 7.59 -1.48
N LYS A 82 -10.18 7.43 -0.75
CA LYS A 82 -11.08 6.27 -0.88
C LYS A 82 -11.89 6.28 -2.18
N ALA A 83 -12.10 7.45 -2.76
CA ALA A 83 -12.86 7.63 -3.98
C ALA A 83 -11.97 7.57 -5.24
N GLU A 84 -10.64 7.49 -5.08
CA GLU A 84 -9.75 7.27 -6.21
C GLU A 84 -10.14 5.99 -6.95
N TYR A 85 -10.06 6.04 -8.28
CA TYR A 85 -10.60 5.00 -9.17
C TYR A 85 -10.15 3.54 -8.87
N LEU A 86 -9.01 3.34 -8.22
CA LEU A 86 -8.52 2.02 -7.77
C LEU A 86 -8.98 1.64 -6.36
N SER A 87 -9.17 2.62 -5.49
CA SER A 87 -9.39 2.40 -4.06
C SER A 87 -10.62 1.55 -3.74
N PRO A 88 -11.78 1.68 -4.44
CA PRO A 88 -12.94 0.83 -4.19
C PRO A 88 -12.68 -0.67 -4.45
N ALA A 89 -11.93 -0.99 -5.51
CA ALA A 89 -11.56 -2.38 -5.81
C ALA A 89 -10.56 -2.92 -4.78
N LEU A 90 -9.55 -2.12 -4.45
CA LEU A 90 -8.53 -2.42 -3.45
C LEU A 90 -9.16 -2.69 -2.06
N LEU A 91 -10.03 -1.80 -1.59
CA LEU A 91 -10.73 -1.95 -0.29
C LEU A 91 -11.66 -3.14 -0.26
N ARG A 92 -12.36 -3.46 -1.37
CA ARG A 92 -13.19 -4.65 -1.49
C ARG A 92 -12.37 -5.93 -1.36
N ASP A 93 -11.21 -6.00 -2.02
CA ASP A 93 -10.33 -7.17 -1.97
C ASP A 93 -9.69 -7.32 -0.58
N MET A 94 -9.25 -6.22 0.04
CA MET A 94 -8.81 -6.20 1.44
C MET A 94 -9.92 -6.66 2.40
N GLY A 95 -11.14 -6.13 2.24
CA GLY A 95 -12.29 -6.47 3.08
C GLY A 95 -12.64 -7.96 3.02
N ARG A 96 -12.61 -8.53 1.81
CA ARG A 96 -12.83 -9.96 1.60
C ARG A 96 -11.75 -10.79 2.29
N ALA A 97 -10.47 -10.47 2.07
CA ALA A 97 -9.35 -11.20 2.66
C ALA A 97 -9.34 -11.08 4.20
N ALA A 98 -9.59 -9.89 4.75
CA ALA A 98 -9.67 -9.67 6.19
C ALA A 98 -10.84 -10.44 6.82
N SER A 99 -12.03 -10.40 6.21
CA SER A 99 -13.21 -11.12 6.69
C SER A 99 -12.99 -12.63 6.72
N GLN A 100 -12.36 -13.21 5.70
CA GLN A 100 -11.98 -14.62 5.67
C GLN A 100 -11.04 -15.02 6.81
N ALA A 101 -10.22 -14.08 7.29
CA ALA A 101 -9.32 -14.27 8.43
C ALA A 101 -9.94 -13.88 9.79
N GLY A 102 -11.23 -13.57 9.83
CA GLY A 102 -11.92 -13.13 11.06
C GLY A 102 -11.46 -11.74 11.54
N CYS A 103 -10.99 -10.88 10.61
CA CYS A 103 -10.59 -9.52 10.89
C CYS A 103 -11.60 -8.52 10.32
N SER A 104 -11.75 -7.37 10.98
CA SER A 104 -12.45 -6.19 10.45
C SER A 104 -11.46 -5.19 9.85
N LEU A 105 -11.92 -4.36 8.90
CA LEU A 105 -11.15 -3.25 8.36
C LEU A 105 -11.72 -1.91 8.82
N THR A 106 -10.83 -0.99 9.18
CA THR A 106 -11.14 0.43 9.29
C THR A 106 -10.26 1.20 8.32
N CYS A 107 -10.86 2.05 7.50
CA CYS A 107 -10.12 2.84 6.53
C CYS A 107 -10.12 4.32 6.94
N LEU A 108 -8.93 4.88 7.04
CA LEU A 108 -8.65 6.29 7.27
C LEU A 108 -8.20 6.93 5.97
N GLU A 109 -8.75 8.11 5.69
CA GLU A 109 -8.42 8.86 4.49
C GLU A 109 -7.63 10.12 4.85
N THR A 110 -6.52 10.32 4.14
CA THR A 110 -5.62 11.45 4.39
C THR A 110 -5.85 12.62 3.43
N GLY A 111 -6.58 12.40 2.34
CA GLY A 111 -6.78 13.40 1.28
C GLY A 111 -5.47 13.85 0.62
N GLY A 112 -4.42 13.04 0.70
CA GLY A 112 -3.09 13.41 0.20
C GLY A 112 -2.37 14.44 1.09
N SER A 113 -2.86 14.72 2.32
CA SER A 113 -2.24 15.64 3.27
C SER A 113 -1.33 14.91 4.26
N ARG A 114 -0.10 15.39 4.39
CA ARG A 114 0.89 14.89 5.36
C ARG A 114 0.45 15.08 6.81
N GLU A 115 -0.22 16.19 7.08
CA GLU A 115 -0.75 16.52 8.41
C GLU A 115 -1.82 15.50 8.80
N ARG A 116 -2.75 15.19 7.89
CA ARG A 116 -3.80 14.17 8.12
C ARG A 116 -3.22 12.77 8.23
N GLU A 117 -2.16 12.45 7.48
CA GLU A 117 -1.45 11.18 7.65
C GLU A 117 -0.83 11.09 9.05
N ALA A 118 -0.17 12.14 9.53
CA ALA A 118 0.39 12.19 10.89
C ALA A 118 -0.70 12.06 11.97
N GLU A 119 -1.83 12.75 11.81
CA GLU A 119 -2.97 12.65 12.71
C GLU A 119 -3.54 11.22 12.75
N ALA A 120 -3.69 10.58 11.58
CA ALA A 120 -4.16 9.21 11.46
C ALA A 120 -3.20 8.23 12.17
N LEU A 121 -1.90 8.34 11.91
CA LEU A 121 -0.89 7.51 12.55
C LEU A 121 -0.84 7.72 14.07
N ALA A 122 -0.93 8.97 14.55
CA ALA A 122 -0.98 9.28 15.98
C ALA A 122 -2.25 8.72 16.65
N MET A 123 -3.39 8.76 15.97
CA MET A 123 -4.62 8.14 16.43
C MET A 123 -4.47 6.62 16.52
N LEU A 124 -3.94 5.98 15.46
CA LEU A 124 -3.74 4.53 15.41
C LEU A 124 -2.74 4.04 16.47
N LEU A 125 -1.70 4.82 16.77
CA LEU A 125 -0.79 4.51 17.87
C LEU A 125 -1.52 4.44 19.22
N ARG A 126 -2.51 5.31 19.46
CA ARG A 126 -3.34 5.27 20.69
C ARG A 126 -4.35 4.15 20.70
N GLN A 127 -4.96 3.85 19.54
CA GLN A 127 -5.99 2.79 19.41
C GLN A 127 -5.41 1.38 19.40
N SER A 128 -4.12 1.25 19.06
CA SER A 128 -3.42 -0.03 18.98
C SER A 128 -4.19 -1.09 18.16
N PRO A 129 -4.44 -0.87 16.86
CA PRO A 129 -5.10 -1.86 16.02
C PRO A 129 -4.24 -3.13 15.93
N ALA A 130 -4.84 -4.23 15.44
CA ALA A 130 -4.12 -5.47 15.25
C ALA A 130 -3.01 -5.37 14.18
N GLY A 131 -3.15 -4.43 13.24
CA GLY A 131 -2.12 -4.11 12.24
C GLY A 131 -2.50 -2.87 11.45
N ILE A 132 -1.52 -2.28 10.78
CA ILE A 132 -1.67 -1.08 9.95
C ILE A 132 -1.18 -1.38 8.53
N ILE A 133 -2.00 -1.12 7.53
CA ILE A 133 -1.62 -1.07 6.12
C ILE A 133 -1.58 0.41 5.72
N LEU A 134 -0.42 0.90 5.28
CA LEU A 134 -0.19 2.31 4.97
C LEU A 134 0.21 2.47 3.50
N GLU A 135 -0.57 3.24 2.75
CA GLU A 135 -0.17 3.80 1.46
C GLU A 135 0.52 5.14 1.70
N PRO A 136 1.84 5.28 1.47
CA PRO A 136 2.56 6.53 1.68
C PRO A 136 2.09 7.63 0.73
N ILE A 137 1.91 8.85 1.22
CA ILE A 137 1.44 9.97 0.40
C ILE A 137 2.52 10.45 -0.56
N THR A 138 3.72 10.72 -0.03
CA THR A 138 4.87 11.18 -0.80
C THR A 138 6.14 10.58 -0.21
N ASP A 139 6.55 9.45 -0.76
CA ASP A 139 7.74 8.73 -0.31
C ASP A 139 9.06 9.21 -0.95
N VAL A 140 8.98 10.07 -1.98
CA VAL A 140 10.15 10.64 -2.68
C VAL A 140 10.84 11.73 -1.87
N LEU A 141 10.07 12.54 -1.13
CA LEU A 141 10.59 13.70 -0.39
C LEU A 141 11.03 13.36 1.05
N GLY A 142 11.12 12.09 1.38
CA GLY A 142 11.46 11.62 2.73
C GLY A 142 10.23 11.45 3.62
N CYS A 143 10.45 10.87 4.79
CA CYS A 143 9.41 10.61 5.79
C CYS A 143 9.35 11.76 6.79
N PHE A 144 8.24 12.50 6.80
CA PHE A 144 8.00 13.55 7.81
C PHE A 144 7.42 13.00 9.10
N GLN A 145 6.96 11.74 9.09
CA GLN A 145 6.37 11.04 10.23
C GLN A 145 7.29 9.95 10.81
N GLU A 146 8.60 10.06 10.58
CA GLU A 146 9.59 9.04 10.97
C GLU A 146 9.49 8.66 12.45
N GLU A 147 9.37 9.65 13.35
CA GLU A 147 9.20 9.41 14.78
C GLU A 147 7.91 8.61 15.10
N LEU A 148 6.78 8.96 14.46
CA LEU A 148 5.52 8.24 14.66
C LEU A 148 5.60 6.81 14.16
N LEU A 149 6.20 6.58 13.00
CA LEU A 149 6.40 5.25 12.44
C LEU A 149 7.33 4.41 13.32
N HIS A 150 8.42 5.00 13.84
CA HIS A 150 9.30 4.33 14.77
C HIS A 150 8.57 3.96 16.08
N ARG A 151 7.72 4.84 16.61
CA ARG A 151 6.89 4.56 17.79
C ARG A 151 5.87 3.46 17.54
N ILE A 152 5.23 3.41 16.35
CA ILE A 152 4.33 2.34 15.96
C ILE A 152 5.08 0.99 15.94
N GLN A 153 6.23 0.93 15.29
CA GLN A 153 7.06 -0.28 15.26
C GLN A 153 7.52 -0.70 16.66
N SER A 154 7.99 0.25 17.48
CA SER A 154 8.43 -0.01 18.85
C SER A 154 7.30 -0.46 19.77
N SER A 155 6.06 -0.05 19.50
CA SER A 155 4.87 -0.53 20.24
C SER A 155 4.47 -1.96 19.86
N GLY A 156 5.09 -2.52 18.79
CA GLY A 156 4.81 -3.86 18.30
C GLY A 156 3.55 -3.98 17.47
N ILE A 157 2.99 -2.87 16.99
CA ILE A 157 1.90 -2.88 16.03
C ILE A 157 2.49 -3.28 14.67
N PRO A 158 2.03 -4.37 14.04
CA PRO A 158 2.41 -4.74 12.69
C PRO A 158 2.13 -3.62 11.69
N LEU A 159 3.10 -3.35 10.80
CA LEU A 159 3.00 -2.34 9.76
C LEU A 159 3.39 -2.92 8.41
N VAL A 160 2.56 -2.70 7.40
CA VAL A 160 2.81 -3.09 6.00
C VAL A 160 2.60 -1.87 5.12
N TYR A 161 3.54 -1.63 4.22
CA TYR A 161 3.39 -0.60 3.20
C TYR A 161 2.70 -1.14 1.94
N LEU A 162 1.99 -0.25 1.24
CA LEU A 162 1.31 -0.54 0.00
C LEU A 162 1.73 0.43 -1.11
N GLY A 163 2.29 -0.10 -2.18
CA GLY A 163 2.63 0.66 -3.39
C GLY A 163 3.88 1.53 -3.31
N GLY A 164 4.37 1.84 -2.15
CA GLY A 164 5.58 2.60 -1.85
C GLY A 164 6.03 2.32 -0.43
N ARG A 165 7.11 2.95 0.04
CA ARG A 165 7.52 2.87 1.46
C ARG A 165 8.23 4.13 1.90
N TYR A 166 8.12 4.42 3.19
CA TYR A 166 9.06 5.32 3.87
C TYR A 166 10.33 4.55 4.28
N GLY A 167 11.37 5.25 4.72
CA GLY A 167 12.66 4.69 5.08
C GLY A 167 12.69 3.80 6.33
N THR A 168 11.72 2.89 6.49
CA THR A 168 11.65 1.93 7.59
C THR A 168 11.79 0.49 7.09
N GLU A 169 12.10 -0.45 8.00
CA GLU A 169 12.27 -1.88 7.67
C GLU A 169 10.93 -2.63 7.55
N ALA A 170 9.78 -1.95 7.70
CA ALA A 170 8.49 -2.61 7.53
C ALA A 170 8.32 -3.14 6.10
N PRO A 171 7.81 -4.38 5.94
CA PRO A 171 7.64 -4.97 4.62
C PRO A 171 6.59 -4.25 3.80
N ALA A 172 6.70 -4.37 2.49
CA ALA A 172 5.83 -3.70 1.53
C ALA A 172 5.27 -4.67 0.48
N VAL A 173 4.10 -4.32 -0.03
CA VAL A 173 3.56 -4.88 -1.27
C VAL A 173 3.83 -3.88 -2.38
N LEU A 174 4.67 -4.25 -3.32
CA LEU A 174 5.17 -3.38 -4.38
C LEU A 174 4.88 -3.99 -5.75
N PRO A 175 4.57 -3.18 -6.77
CA PRO A 175 4.51 -3.67 -8.13
C PRO A 175 5.91 -3.98 -8.67
N GLU A 176 6.04 -4.97 -9.54
CA GLU A 176 7.29 -5.29 -10.23
C GLU A 176 7.44 -4.41 -11.49
N ASP A 177 7.71 -3.11 -11.26
CA ASP A 177 7.73 -2.10 -12.31
C ASP A 177 8.78 -2.38 -13.41
N GLY A 178 9.89 -3.10 -13.09
CA GLY A 178 10.89 -3.49 -14.08
C GLY A 178 10.34 -4.48 -15.10
N GLN A 179 9.67 -5.53 -14.64
CA GLN A 179 8.99 -6.50 -15.50
C GLN A 179 7.88 -5.82 -16.31
N GLY A 180 7.10 -4.95 -15.66
CA GLY A 180 6.04 -4.20 -16.30
C GLY A 180 6.55 -3.28 -17.42
N ALA A 181 7.61 -2.52 -17.19
CA ALA A 181 8.24 -1.68 -18.20
C ALA A 181 8.71 -2.51 -19.41
N GLY A 182 9.34 -3.67 -19.16
CA GLY A 182 9.76 -4.60 -20.21
C GLY A 182 8.59 -5.08 -21.08
N LEU A 183 7.45 -5.42 -20.48
CA LEU A 183 6.24 -5.85 -21.22
C LEU A 183 5.69 -4.73 -22.11
N LEU A 184 5.58 -3.49 -21.60
CA LEU A 184 5.07 -2.35 -22.38
C LEU A 184 6.02 -2.00 -23.54
N LEU A 185 7.31 -1.92 -23.27
CA LEU A 185 8.31 -1.57 -24.29
C LEU A 185 8.46 -2.66 -25.36
N SER A 186 8.43 -3.93 -25.00
CA SER A 186 8.41 -5.04 -25.95
C SER A 186 7.18 -4.98 -26.86
N ARG A 187 6.02 -4.61 -26.31
CA ARG A 187 4.80 -4.42 -27.12
C ARG A 187 4.95 -3.26 -28.09
N LEU A 188 5.55 -2.15 -27.67
CA LEU A 188 5.79 -0.98 -28.52
C LEU A 188 6.81 -1.28 -29.61
N SER A 189 7.93 -1.93 -29.29
CA SER A 189 8.95 -2.35 -30.25
C SER A 189 8.36 -3.28 -31.32
N ALA A 190 7.57 -4.29 -30.89
CA ALA A 190 6.89 -5.22 -31.82
C ALA A 190 5.86 -4.51 -32.71
N ALA A 191 5.32 -3.37 -32.30
CA ALA A 191 4.42 -2.54 -33.11
C ALA A 191 5.16 -1.54 -34.03
N GLY A 192 6.50 -1.54 -34.02
CA GLY A 192 7.34 -0.69 -34.88
C GLY A 192 7.56 0.74 -34.35
N HIS A 193 7.21 1.01 -33.09
CA HIS A 193 7.55 2.30 -32.49
C HIS A 193 9.04 2.36 -32.19
N SER A 194 9.68 3.50 -32.46
CA SER A 194 11.09 3.74 -32.17
C SER A 194 11.31 4.84 -31.15
N ARG A 195 10.40 5.81 -31.07
CA ARG A 195 10.45 6.90 -30.11
C ARG A 195 9.18 6.94 -29.29
N VAL A 196 9.34 6.87 -27.97
CA VAL A 196 8.26 6.74 -27.00
C VAL A 196 8.31 7.92 -26.03
N ALA A 197 7.17 8.55 -25.78
CA ALA A 197 7.02 9.58 -24.74
C ALA A 197 6.57 8.98 -23.41
N GLY A 198 6.75 9.74 -22.33
CA GLY A 198 6.25 9.42 -20.99
C GLY A 198 5.37 10.54 -20.42
N ILE A 199 4.32 10.18 -19.69
CA ILE A 199 3.63 11.08 -18.75
C ILE A 199 3.71 10.43 -17.38
N LEU A 200 4.62 10.91 -16.53
CA LEU A 200 4.99 10.27 -15.28
C LEU A 200 4.83 11.20 -14.08
N LYS A 201 4.56 10.62 -12.92
CA LYS A 201 4.36 11.35 -11.68
C LYS A 201 5.68 11.47 -10.93
N TRP A 202 6.09 12.71 -10.60
CA TRP A 202 7.41 12.94 -9.97
C TRP A 202 7.37 12.90 -8.44
N ASP A 203 6.23 13.20 -7.82
CA ASP A 203 6.06 13.27 -6.36
C ASP A 203 5.66 11.92 -5.73
N ASN A 204 5.93 10.82 -6.43
CA ASN A 204 5.66 9.45 -6.00
C ASN A 204 6.82 8.53 -6.43
N SER A 205 7.31 7.68 -5.54
CA SER A 205 8.44 6.77 -5.82
C SER A 205 8.15 5.82 -6.98
N ARG A 206 6.92 5.38 -7.14
CA ARG A 206 6.52 4.53 -8.29
C ARG A 206 6.74 5.24 -9.62
N GLY A 207 6.45 6.55 -9.70
CA GLY A 207 6.69 7.31 -10.93
C GLY A 207 8.17 7.40 -11.29
N ILE A 208 9.02 7.65 -10.30
CA ILE A 208 10.47 7.66 -10.48
C ILE A 208 10.99 6.26 -10.83
N ASN A 209 10.49 5.21 -10.18
CA ASN A 209 10.89 3.83 -10.48
C ASN A 209 10.45 3.43 -11.90
N ARG A 210 9.22 3.71 -12.30
CA ARG A 210 8.72 3.45 -13.66
C ARG A 210 9.57 4.16 -14.71
N PHE A 211 9.94 5.42 -14.48
CA PHE A 211 10.86 6.13 -15.36
C PHE A 211 12.19 5.40 -15.50
N ARG A 212 12.84 5.06 -14.38
CA ARG A 212 14.11 4.36 -14.37
C ARG A 212 14.06 3.04 -15.13
N GLU A 213 13.03 2.25 -14.88
CA GLU A 213 12.83 0.95 -15.51
C GLU A 213 12.49 1.07 -17.01
N LEU A 214 11.69 2.07 -17.39
CA LEU A 214 11.43 2.38 -18.80
C LEU A 214 12.72 2.82 -19.53
N CYS A 215 13.55 3.66 -18.94
CA CYS A 215 14.84 4.03 -19.53
C CYS A 215 15.77 2.81 -19.71
N ARG A 216 15.81 1.91 -18.71
CA ARG A 216 16.61 0.69 -18.79
C ARG A 216 16.11 -0.23 -19.92
N GLY A 217 14.83 -0.57 -19.91
CA GLY A 217 14.27 -1.46 -20.92
C GLY A 217 14.27 -0.88 -22.34
N ALA A 218 14.13 0.44 -22.49
CA ALA A 218 14.21 1.10 -23.78
C ALA A 218 15.60 0.95 -24.43
N ARG A 219 16.67 1.08 -23.64
CA ARG A 219 18.05 0.86 -24.12
C ARG A 219 18.26 -0.56 -24.60
N GLU A 220 17.72 -1.57 -23.91
CA GLU A 220 17.82 -2.98 -24.27
C GLU A 220 17.11 -3.28 -25.61
N LEU A 221 16.05 -2.54 -25.93
CA LEU A 221 15.23 -2.70 -27.14
C LEU A 221 15.55 -1.68 -28.24
N ASN A 222 16.57 -0.85 -28.07
CA ASN A 222 16.92 0.25 -28.97
C ASN A 222 15.76 1.23 -29.23
N LEU A 223 14.93 1.48 -28.24
CA LEU A 223 13.89 2.50 -28.25
C LEU A 223 14.44 3.81 -27.68
N CYS A 224 14.04 4.94 -28.24
CA CYS A 224 14.33 6.24 -27.69
C CYS A 224 13.30 6.58 -26.61
N PHE A 225 13.73 6.50 -25.34
CA PHE A 225 12.96 6.93 -24.17
C PHE A 225 13.95 7.54 -23.15
N GLU A 226 13.93 8.85 -23.01
CA GLU A 226 14.83 9.63 -22.16
C GLU A 226 14.04 10.69 -21.39
N GLU A 227 14.69 11.44 -20.51
CA GLU A 227 14.03 12.46 -19.69
C GLU A 227 13.39 13.55 -20.56
N GLU A 228 14.04 13.93 -21.66
CA GLU A 228 13.50 14.90 -22.62
C GLU A 228 12.20 14.44 -23.28
N ASN A 229 11.93 13.14 -23.33
CA ASN A 229 10.71 12.57 -23.87
C ASN A 229 9.61 12.43 -22.80
N CYS A 230 9.86 12.85 -21.56
CA CYS A 230 8.93 12.74 -20.46
C CYS A 230 8.31 14.06 -20.07
N LEU A 231 7.01 14.06 -19.86
CA LEU A 231 6.27 15.11 -19.17
C LEU A 231 6.01 14.65 -17.73
N TRP A 232 6.51 15.42 -16.80
CA TRP A 232 6.32 15.18 -15.37
C TRP A 232 5.14 15.96 -14.83
N TYR A 233 4.34 15.33 -13.96
CA TYR A 233 3.22 15.95 -13.28
C TYR A 233 3.21 15.61 -11.78
N SER A 234 2.53 16.44 -11.00
CA SER A 234 2.35 16.28 -9.55
C SER A 234 0.93 15.82 -9.20
N GLN A 235 0.71 15.51 -7.92
CA GLN A 235 -0.64 15.31 -7.40
C GLN A 235 -1.52 16.56 -7.59
N GLN A 236 -0.95 17.75 -7.50
CA GLN A 236 -1.69 18.99 -7.73
C GLN A 236 -2.14 19.14 -9.20
N ASP A 237 -1.27 18.77 -10.15
CA ASP A 237 -1.63 18.75 -11.58
C ASP A 237 -2.73 17.73 -11.84
N ARG A 238 -2.69 16.57 -11.19
CA ARG A 238 -3.77 15.59 -11.25
C ARG A 238 -5.10 16.16 -10.77
N LEU A 239 -5.13 16.87 -9.63
CA LEU A 239 -6.35 17.46 -9.11
C LEU A 239 -6.95 18.50 -10.09
N ARG A 240 -6.13 19.36 -10.69
CA ARG A 240 -6.57 20.29 -11.74
C ARG A 240 -7.16 19.56 -12.95
N LEU A 241 -6.51 18.44 -13.35
CA LEU A 241 -7.01 17.62 -14.44
C LEU A 241 -8.38 17.00 -14.13
N LEU A 242 -8.65 16.65 -12.86
CA LEU A 242 -9.96 16.16 -12.41
C LEU A 242 -11.05 17.26 -12.47
N GLU A 243 -10.66 18.51 -12.27
CA GLU A 243 -11.53 19.69 -12.41
C GLU A 243 -11.75 20.13 -13.86
N GLY A 244 -11.12 19.43 -14.83
CA GLY A 244 -11.29 19.69 -16.26
C GLY A 244 -10.21 20.57 -16.88
N ASP A 245 -9.14 20.88 -16.16
CA ASP A 245 -7.98 21.58 -16.72
C ASP A 245 -7.12 20.62 -17.54
N GLU A 246 -7.14 20.76 -18.86
CA GLU A 246 -6.40 19.92 -19.80
C GLU A 246 -5.00 20.46 -20.15
N GLU A 247 -4.48 21.43 -19.39
CA GLU A 247 -3.18 22.06 -19.61
C GLU A 247 -2.04 21.02 -19.70
N LEU A 248 -2.08 19.99 -18.87
CA LEU A 248 -1.11 18.90 -18.89
C LEU A 248 -1.02 18.23 -20.28
N PHE A 249 -2.18 17.96 -20.91
CA PHE A 249 -2.24 17.28 -22.21
C PHE A 249 -1.94 18.23 -23.37
N ARG A 250 -2.27 19.52 -23.25
CA ARG A 250 -1.87 20.53 -24.21
C ARG A 250 -0.35 20.65 -24.29
N ARG A 251 0.32 20.77 -23.12
CA ARG A 251 1.80 20.79 -23.03
C ARG A 251 2.42 19.50 -23.56
N PHE A 252 1.79 18.37 -23.31
CA PHE A 252 2.23 17.08 -23.87
C PHE A 252 2.17 17.10 -25.40
N GLN A 253 1.06 17.51 -25.98
CA GLN A 253 0.87 17.58 -27.43
C GLN A 253 1.86 18.53 -28.10
N GLU A 254 2.04 19.74 -27.56
CA GLU A 254 2.96 20.74 -28.08
C GLU A 254 4.42 20.21 -28.12
N ARG A 255 4.82 19.45 -27.10
CA ARG A 255 6.18 18.97 -26.97
C ARG A 255 6.48 17.70 -27.75
N PHE A 256 5.56 16.74 -27.84
CA PHE A 256 5.88 15.38 -28.29
C PHE A 256 5.14 14.91 -29.56
N ARG A 257 4.16 15.65 -30.07
CA ARG A 257 3.31 15.22 -31.18
C ARG A 257 4.10 14.90 -32.45
N GLN A 258 5.17 15.64 -32.75
CA GLN A 258 5.92 15.49 -34.01
C GLN A 258 6.92 14.35 -33.97
N ASP A 259 7.41 13.99 -32.79
CA ASP A 259 8.54 13.10 -32.61
C ASP A 259 8.19 11.73 -32.07
N CYS A 260 7.09 11.60 -31.30
CA CYS A 260 6.69 10.37 -30.65
C CYS A 260 5.38 9.82 -31.21
N THR A 261 5.35 8.53 -31.49
CA THR A 261 4.14 7.82 -31.99
C THR A 261 3.44 7.00 -30.91
N ALA A 262 4.06 6.89 -29.73
CA ALA A 262 3.54 6.18 -28.59
C ALA A 262 3.88 6.92 -27.30
N VAL A 263 3.07 6.68 -26.25
CA VAL A 263 3.26 7.22 -24.91
C VAL A 263 2.97 6.17 -23.86
N VAL A 264 3.82 6.13 -22.83
CA VAL A 264 3.58 5.35 -21.61
C VAL A 264 3.13 6.32 -20.50
N CYS A 265 1.92 6.12 -20.00
CA CYS A 265 1.34 6.90 -18.92
C CYS A 265 1.60 6.24 -17.57
N PHE A 266 1.77 7.07 -16.54
CA PHE A 266 1.97 6.62 -15.16
C PHE A 266 0.90 5.60 -14.75
N ASN A 267 -0.37 5.87 -15.08
CA ASN A 267 -1.48 4.99 -14.72
C ASN A 267 -2.63 5.09 -15.74
N ASP A 268 -3.65 4.25 -15.54
CA ASP A 268 -4.81 4.18 -16.42
C ASP A 268 -5.64 5.47 -16.42
N GLU A 269 -5.69 6.20 -15.31
CA GLU A 269 -6.44 7.46 -15.26
C GLU A 269 -5.86 8.49 -16.23
N ILE A 270 -4.54 8.67 -16.19
CA ILE A 270 -3.83 9.56 -17.12
C ILE A 270 -3.95 9.06 -18.55
N GLY A 271 -3.75 7.74 -18.77
CA GLY A 271 -3.87 7.13 -20.08
C GLY A 271 -5.26 7.29 -20.70
N TYR A 272 -6.32 7.04 -19.92
CA TYR A 272 -7.71 7.20 -20.34
C TYR A 272 -8.05 8.65 -20.72
N ARG A 273 -7.67 9.61 -19.85
CA ARG A 273 -7.93 11.03 -20.09
C ARG A 273 -7.14 11.56 -21.27
N LEU A 274 -5.86 11.18 -21.38
CA LEU A 274 -5.05 11.53 -22.55
C LEU A 274 -5.65 10.98 -23.85
N GLN A 275 -6.09 9.74 -23.85
CA GLN A 275 -6.69 9.14 -25.04
C GLN A 275 -7.98 9.87 -25.48
N ARG A 276 -8.81 10.29 -24.51
CA ARG A 276 -9.98 11.13 -24.80
C ARG A 276 -9.58 12.46 -25.38
N TYR A 277 -8.60 13.14 -24.81
CA TYR A 277 -8.05 14.41 -25.31
C TYR A 277 -7.51 14.25 -26.73
N LEU A 278 -6.67 13.24 -26.99
CA LEU A 278 -6.09 12.99 -28.32
C LEU A 278 -7.18 12.70 -29.39
N ARG A 279 -8.26 12.02 -29.01
CA ARG A 279 -9.40 11.81 -29.90
C ARG A 279 -10.12 13.11 -30.23
N SER A 280 -10.33 14.02 -29.25
CA SER A 280 -11.04 15.30 -29.47
C SER A 280 -10.30 16.22 -30.43
N ILE A 281 -8.98 16.09 -30.53
CA ILE A 281 -8.13 16.89 -31.42
C ILE A 281 -7.67 16.14 -32.68
N HIS A 282 -8.22 14.94 -32.93
CA HIS A 282 -7.89 14.07 -34.09
C HIS A 282 -6.37 13.76 -34.21
N ALA A 283 -5.69 13.54 -33.08
CA ALA A 283 -4.26 13.24 -33.00
C ALA A 283 -4.02 11.80 -32.50
N PRO A 284 -4.16 10.75 -33.35
CA PRO A 284 -4.01 9.37 -32.89
C PRO A 284 -2.57 9.09 -32.43
N MET A 285 -2.45 8.42 -31.29
CA MET A 285 -1.20 7.96 -30.70
C MET A 285 -1.44 6.66 -29.95
N SER A 286 -0.47 5.74 -29.90
CA SER A 286 -0.53 4.55 -29.06
C SER A 286 -0.37 4.93 -27.61
N VAL A 287 -1.37 4.68 -26.78
CA VAL A 287 -1.37 4.99 -25.35
C VAL A 287 -1.31 3.71 -24.54
N LEU A 288 -0.28 3.58 -23.71
CA LEU A 288 -0.07 2.45 -22.81
C LEU A 288 0.00 2.94 -21.36
N SER A 289 -0.39 2.08 -20.42
CA SER A 289 -0.44 2.46 -19.00
C SER A 289 -0.21 1.27 -18.08
N PHE A 290 -0.22 1.55 -16.79
CA PHE A 290 -0.15 0.58 -15.71
C PHE A 290 -1.49 0.54 -14.96
N GLU A 291 -1.74 -0.56 -14.22
CA GLU A 291 -2.74 -0.78 -13.16
C GLU A 291 -3.94 -1.65 -13.55
N GLY A 292 -4.34 -1.74 -14.80
CA GLY A 292 -5.42 -2.64 -15.23
C GLY A 292 -6.77 -2.34 -14.60
N SER A 293 -7.09 -1.07 -14.45
CA SER A 293 -8.33 -0.62 -13.83
C SER A 293 -9.53 -0.73 -14.77
N TYR A 294 -10.73 -0.52 -14.23
CA TYR A 294 -11.95 -0.49 -15.04
C TYR A 294 -11.92 0.59 -16.13
N LEU A 295 -11.12 1.65 -15.96
CA LEU A 295 -10.95 2.70 -16.97
C LEU A 295 -10.30 2.15 -18.24
N ALA A 296 -9.29 1.29 -18.09
CA ALA A 296 -8.61 0.67 -19.22
C ALA A 296 -9.35 -0.55 -19.76
N LEU A 297 -10.09 -1.27 -18.92
CA LEU A 297 -10.81 -2.48 -19.28
C LEU A 297 -12.19 -2.21 -19.94
N SER A 298 -12.65 -0.96 -19.96
CA SER A 298 -13.89 -0.54 -20.59
C SER A 298 -13.81 -0.74 -22.13
N ARG A 299 -14.91 -1.20 -22.75
CA ARG A 299 -14.98 -1.41 -24.20
C ARG A 299 -14.81 -0.14 -25.03
N ASP A 300 -15.05 1.02 -24.43
CA ASP A 300 -14.96 2.32 -25.10
C ASP A 300 -13.53 2.87 -25.15
N THR A 301 -12.57 2.17 -24.55
CA THR A 301 -11.17 2.57 -24.52
C THR A 301 -10.30 1.58 -25.29
N ALA A 302 -9.40 2.08 -26.14
CA ALA A 302 -8.37 1.24 -26.78
C ALA A 302 -7.04 1.29 -26.01
N LEU A 303 -7.12 1.39 -24.65
CA LEU A 303 -5.96 1.51 -23.81
C LEU A 303 -5.31 0.15 -23.59
N THR A 304 -4.02 0.04 -23.91
CA THR A 304 -3.20 -1.12 -23.52
C THR A 304 -2.68 -0.87 -22.12
N THR A 305 -2.88 -1.82 -21.21
CA THR A 305 -2.49 -1.65 -19.82
C THR A 305 -1.84 -2.90 -19.22
N LEU A 306 -1.21 -2.75 -18.07
CA LEU A 306 -0.72 -3.85 -17.26
C LEU A 306 -1.70 -4.15 -16.14
N THR A 307 -2.07 -5.40 -15.98
CA THR A 307 -2.90 -5.90 -14.87
C THR A 307 -2.03 -6.72 -13.92
N PRO A 308 -2.34 -6.81 -12.62
CA PRO A 308 -1.71 -7.80 -11.74
C PRO A 308 -1.86 -9.20 -12.35
N ALA A 309 -0.75 -9.97 -12.37
CA ALA A 309 -0.73 -11.29 -13.03
C ALA A 309 -1.46 -12.36 -12.23
N GLU A 310 -1.31 -12.36 -10.91
CA GLU A 310 -1.79 -13.43 -10.02
C GLU A 310 -2.65 -12.88 -8.89
N GLU A 311 -2.08 -12.09 -8.00
CA GLU A 311 -2.73 -11.60 -6.78
C GLU A 311 -2.95 -10.08 -6.84
N HIS A 312 -4.11 -9.63 -6.38
CA HIS A 312 -4.39 -8.19 -6.27
C HIS A 312 -3.69 -7.57 -5.05
N PRO A 313 -3.21 -6.32 -5.14
CA PRO A 313 -2.44 -5.65 -4.08
C PRO A 313 -3.14 -5.65 -2.72
N GLY A 314 -4.47 -5.49 -2.68
CA GLY A 314 -5.23 -5.49 -1.45
C GLY A 314 -5.21 -6.83 -0.71
N ALA A 315 -5.38 -7.93 -1.42
CA ALA A 315 -5.32 -9.28 -0.83
C ALA A 315 -3.90 -9.59 -0.33
N ALA A 316 -2.88 -9.25 -1.14
CA ALA A 316 -1.48 -9.41 -0.77
C ALA A 316 -1.11 -8.64 0.51
N ALA A 317 -1.58 -7.38 0.64
CA ALA A 317 -1.32 -6.57 1.82
C ALA A 317 -1.97 -7.16 3.09
N VAL A 318 -3.22 -7.65 2.99
CA VAL A 318 -3.88 -8.33 4.10
C VAL A 318 -3.16 -9.63 4.46
N ARG A 319 -2.76 -10.43 3.49
CA ARG A 319 -1.99 -11.65 3.74
C ARG A 319 -0.65 -11.35 4.44
N LEU A 320 0.03 -10.28 4.03
CA LEU A 320 1.31 -9.88 4.61
C LEU A 320 1.15 -9.38 6.05
N ILE A 321 0.14 -8.56 6.34
CA ILE A 321 -0.12 -8.07 7.69
C ILE A 321 -0.55 -9.21 8.64
N LEU A 322 -1.35 -10.17 8.18
CA LEU A 322 -1.74 -11.34 8.96
C LEU A 322 -0.52 -12.19 9.37
N ARG A 323 0.43 -12.41 8.48
CA ARG A 323 1.69 -13.09 8.83
C ARG A 323 2.44 -12.38 9.95
N GLN A 324 2.53 -11.05 9.90
CA GLN A 324 3.14 -10.27 10.98
C GLN A 324 2.35 -10.34 12.29
N MET A 325 1.02 -10.29 12.21
CA MET A 325 0.14 -10.45 13.38
C MET A 325 0.35 -11.81 14.07
N ASP A 326 0.65 -12.85 13.28
CA ASP A 326 0.95 -14.19 13.77
C ASP A 326 2.42 -14.37 14.19
N GLY A 327 3.23 -13.30 14.18
CA GLY A 327 4.65 -13.33 14.55
C GLY A 327 5.54 -14.05 13.55
N GLN A 328 5.07 -14.30 12.32
CA GLN A 328 5.82 -14.93 11.26
C GLN A 328 6.73 -13.94 10.54
N PRO A 329 7.89 -14.36 10.02
CA PRO A 329 8.72 -13.51 9.18
C PRO A 329 7.92 -13.00 7.98
N ALA A 330 8.04 -11.71 7.72
CA ALA A 330 7.38 -11.04 6.61
C ALA A 330 8.43 -10.32 5.77
N GLN A 331 8.43 -10.59 4.48
CA GLN A 331 9.29 -9.96 3.48
C GLN A 331 8.43 -9.24 2.45
N ASP A 332 9.07 -8.38 1.67
CA ASP A 332 8.39 -7.71 0.56
C ASP A 332 7.71 -8.70 -0.38
N ILE A 333 6.55 -8.29 -0.86
CA ILE A 333 5.85 -8.99 -1.93
C ILE A 333 5.98 -8.13 -3.18
N LEU A 334 6.64 -8.66 -4.20
CA LEU A 334 6.66 -8.06 -5.54
C LEU A 334 5.52 -8.68 -6.35
N LEU A 335 4.67 -7.83 -6.89
CA LEU A 335 3.51 -8.24 -7.68
C LEU A 335 3.83 -8.13 -9.17
N PRO A 336 3.93 -9.27 -9.89
CA PRO A 336 4.21 -9.27 -11.30
C PRO A 336 3.01 -8.73 -12.10
N TRP A 337 3.32 -8.20 -13.27
CA TRP A 337 2.37 -7.67 -14.22
C TRP A 337 2.07 -8.65 -15.34
N ARG A 338 0.89 -8.52 -15.91
CA ARG A 338 0.48 -9.16 -17.16
C ARG A 338 -0.04 -8.10 -18.13
N LEU A 339 0.40 -8.16 -19.37
CA LEU A 339 -0.08 -7.26 -20.41
C LEU A 339 -1.53 -7.58 -20.76
N TYR A 340 -2.36 -6.55 -20.78
CA TYR A 340 -3.72 -6.59 -21.26
C TYR A 340 -3.84 -5.69 -22.49
N THR A 341 -4.20 -6.29 -23.60
CA THR A 341 -4.50 -5.57 -24.86
C THR A 341 -5.96 -5.79 -25.20
N GLN A 342 -6.72 -4.73 -25.39
CA GLN A 342 -8.02 -4.88 -26.02
C GLN A 342 -7.81 -5.34 -27.47
N LYS A 343 -8.55 -6.36 -27.90
CA LYS A 343 -8.66 -6.66 -29.30
C LYS A 343 -9.42 -5.49 -29.92
N SER A 344 -8.74 -4.72 -30.78
CA SER A 344 -9.44 -3.84 -31.73
C SER A 344 -10.42 -4.72 -32.49
N GLY A 345 -11.72 -4.48 -32.31
CA GLY A 345 -12.77 -5.10 -33.10
C GLY A 345 -12.69 -4.64 -34.53
#